data_a18f8790682bc7b97f012fb47b9b2474
#
_entry.id   a18f8790682bc7b97f012fb47b9b2474
#
_cell.length_a   1.000
_cell.length_b   1.000
_cell.length_c   1.000
_cell.angle_alpha   90.00
_cell.angle_beta   90.00
_cell.angle_gamma   90.00
#
_symmetry.space_group_name_H-M   'P 1'
#
loop_
_entity.id
_entity.type
_entity.pdbx_description
1 polymer ?
#
loop_
_entity_poly.entity_id
_entity_poly.type
_entity_poly.pdbx_seq_one_letter_code
_entity_poly.pdbx_strand_id
1 'polypeptide(L)'
;MTKKVFDDISRLALKALLYEVSLYPKPGLVDQLDNGAHDDMSFLTFVDSALALAPFFKIYLDIGFYHAKEDPGLIFERLRASGIEAEQAMFSATKGVNTHKGVNFSLALLLGATGMYLADQPQLLDHVTAFTEEDSLAICQLVKPLTAHLLETDFGSLDLKKSSPMVRSSF
;
A
#
# COMPACT_ATOMS: atom_id res chain seq x y z
N MET A 1 24.14 -2.27 6.28
CA MET A 1 23.82 -2.74 4.91
C MET A 1 22.32 -2.75 4.66
N THR A 2 21.51 -3.41 5.45
CA THR A 2 20.02 -3.44 5.33
C THR A 2 19.39 -2.07 5.11
N LYS A 3 19.86 -1.05 5.83
CA LYS A 3 19.31 0.32 5.75
C LYS A 3 19.40 0.92 4.35
N LYS A 4 20.49 0.68 3.62
CA LYS A 4 20.68 1.23 2.27
C LYS A 4 19.71 0.60 1.27
N VAL A 5 19.50 -0.71 1.32
CA VAL A 5 18.57 -1.43 0.44
C VAL A 5 17.14 -0.95 0.66
N PHE A 6 16.73 -0.78 1.93
CA PHE A 6 15.39 -0.27 2.25
C PHE A 6 15.20 1.18 1.78
N ASP A 7 16.22 2.03 1.93
CA ASP A 7 16.19 3.39 1.41
C ASP A 7 16.08 3.41 -0.14
N ASP A 8 16.75 2.48 -0.83
CA ASP A 8 16.67 2.35 -2.29
C ASP A 8 15.30 1.87 -2.75
N ILE A 9 14.73 0.84 -2.10
CA ILE A 9 13.38 0.33 -2.42
C ILE A 9 12.31 1.39 -2.11
N SER A 10 12.41 2.08 -0.98
CA SER A 10 11.47 3.16 -0.62
C SER A 10 11.50 4.30 -1.65
N ARG A 11 12.69 4.65 -2.15
CA ARG A 11 12.83 5.64 -3.24
C ARG A 11 12.22 5.16 -4.55
N LEU A 12 12.32 3.87 -4.86
CA LEU A 12 11.66 3.30 -6.05
C LEU A 12 10.14 3.36 -5.93
N ALA A 13 9.58 3.07 -4.75
CA ALA A 13 8.14 3.20 -4.50
C ALA A 13 7.66 4.66 -4.68
N LEU A 14 8.37 5.63 -4.09
CA LEU A 14 8.07 7.05 -4.29
C LEU A 14 8.18 7.44 -5.77
N LYS A 15 9.23 7.00 -6.45
CA LYS A 15 9.45 7.27 -7.87
C LYS A 15 8.30 6.73 -8.73
N ALA A 16 7.79 5.54 -8.41
CA ALA A 16 6.65 4.95 -9.12
C ALA A 16 5.40 5.84 -9.02
N LEU A 17 5.08 6.38 -7.83
CA LEU A 17 3.95 7.30 -7.64
C LEU A 17 4.14 8.60 -8.42
N LEU A 18 5.36 9.18 -8.35
CA LEU A 18 5.64 10.42 -9.07
C LEU A 18 5.62 10.22 -10.60
N TYR A 19 6.06 9.07 -11.09
CA TYR A 19 5.99 8.74 -12.51
C TYR A 19 4.54 8.52 -12.96
N GLU A 20 3.75 7.80 -12.15
CA GLU A 20 2.34 7.56 -12.45
C GLU A 20 1.59 8.87 -12.67
N VAL A 21 1.69 9.83 -11.75
CA VAL A 21 1.00 11.12 -11.88
C VAL A 21 1.58 11.98 -13.00
N SER A 22 2.83 11.74 -13.40
CA SER A 22 3.51 12.48 -14.48
C SER A 22 3.21 11.95 -15.88
N LEU A 23 2.55 10.80 -16.02
CA LEU A 23 2.16 10.27 -17.33
C LEU A 23 1.12 11.16 -18.00
N TYR A 24 1.26 11.33 -19.32
CA TYR A 24 0.36 12.11 -20.15
C TYR A 24 0.23 11.49 -21.55
N PRO A 25 -0.95 11.47 -22.17
CA PRO A 25 -2.25 11.83 -21.58
C PRO A 25 -2.84 10.73 -20.70
N LYS A 26 -3.62 11.12 -19.68
CA LYS A 26 -4.40 10.21 -18.83
C LYS A 26 -5.89 10.54 -18.89
N PRO A 27 -6.62 10.10 -19.93
CA PRO A 27 -8.01 10.49 -20.13
C PRO A 27 -8.87 10.22 -18.88
N GLY A 28 -9.51 11.29 -18.34
CA GLY A 28 -10.38 11.23 -17.18
C GLY A 28 -9.68 11.16 -15.82
N LEU A 29 -8.34 11.11 -15.78
CA LEU A 29 -7.53 11.12 -14.58
C LEU A 29 -6.69 12.40 -14.50
N VAL A 30 -6.20 12.70 -13.29
CA VAL A 30 -5.28 13.83 -13.09
C VAL A 30 -3.94 13.54 -13.74
N ASP A 31 -3.46 14.49 -14.56
CA ASP A 31 -2.11 14.50 -15.12
C ASP A 31 -1.50 15.92 -15.04
N GLN A 32 -0.39 16.17 -15.72
CA GLN A 32 0.33 17.46 -15.65
C GLN A 32 -0.46 18.62 -16.24
N LEU A 33 -1.38 18.41 -17.16
CA LEU A 33 -2.09 19.41 -17.92
C LEU A 33 -3.58 19.46 -17.64
N ASP A 34 -4.16 18.37 -17.09
CA ASP A 34 -5.59 18.23 -16.90
C ASP A 34 -5.88 17.58 -15.53
N ASN A 35 -6.88 18.09 -14.85
CA ASN A 35 -7.37 17.50 -13.59
C ASN A 35 -8.39 16.37 -13.81
N GLY A 36 -8.65 15.99 -15.08
CA GLY A 36 -9.64 14.96 -15.42
C GLY A 36 -11.04 15.36 -14.96
N ALA A 37 -11.72 14.45 -14.28
CA ALA A 37 -13.06 14.65 -13.73
C ALA A 37 -13.08 15.28 -12.32
N HIS A 38 -11.95 15.83 -11.85
CA HIS A 38 -11.77 16.28 -10.47
C HIS A 38 -11.60 17.79 -10.36
N ASP A 39 -12.45 18.41 -9.51
CA ASP A 39 -12.35 19.84 -9.16
C ASP A 39 -11.55 20.07 -7.86
N ASP A 40 -11.31 19.00 -7.08
CA ASP A 40 -10.74 19.05 -5.73
C ASP A 40 -9.26 18.66 -5.68
N MET A 41 -8.68 18.17 -6.78
CA MET A 41 -7.28 17.72 -6.84
C MET A 41 -6.59 18.09 -8.15
N SER A 42 -5.28 18.26 -8.07
CA SER A 42 -4.42 18.61 -9.20
C SER A 42 -3.16 17.74 -9.19
N PHE A 43 -2.33 17.86 -10.22
CA PHE A 43 -1.00 17.24 -10.27
C PHE A 43 -0.19 17.49 -8.98
N LEU A 44 -0.16 18.75 -8.48
CA LEU A 44 0.60 19.06 -7.27
C LEU A 44 -0.01 18.43 -6.01
N THR A 45 -1.33 18.26 -5.94
CA THR A 45 -1.98 17.55 -4.83
C THR A 45 -1.50 16.09 -4.76
N PHE A 46 -1.30 15.43 -5.91
CA PHE A 46 -0.74 14.08 -5.96
C PHE A 46 0.73 14.03 -5.58
N VAL A 47 1.53 15.04 -5.97
CA VAL A 47 2.94 15.16 -5.56
C VAL A 47 3.05 15.33 -4.05
N ASP A 48 2.29 16.23 -3.45
CA ASP A 48 2.27 16.46 -1.99
C ASP A 48 1.86 15.19 -1.23
N SER A 49 0.86 14.49 -1.74
CA SER A 49 0.41 13.20 -1.22
C SER A 49 1.51 12.14 -1.26
N ALA A 50 2.18 11.97 -2.40
CA ALA A 50 3.26 11.00 -2.56
C ALA A 50 4.44 11.29 -1.60
N LEU A 51 4.79 12.56 -1.43
CA LEU A 51 5.82 12.99 -0.48
C LEU A 51 5.43 12.73 0.98
N ALA A 52 4.16 12.91 1.33
CA ALA A 52 3.63 12.61 2.68
C ALA A 52 3.65 11.10 2.99
N LEU A 53 3.42 10.25 1.99
CA LEU A 53 3.46 8.79 2.13
C LEU A 53 4.89 8.22 2.17
N ALA A 54 5.85 8.89 1.57
CA ALA A 54 7.23 8.38 1.38
C ALA A 54 7.91 7.88 2.67
N PRO A 55 7.81 8.54 3.84
CA PRO A 55 8.41 8.05 5.08
C PRO A 55 7.89 6.67 5.51
N PHE A 56 6.65 6.34 5.18
CA PHE A 56 6.01 5.09 5.59
C PHE A 56 6.47 3.88 4.76
N PHE A 57 6.98 4.08 3.56
CA PHE A 57 7.44 2.98 2.69
C PHE A 57 8.57 2.18 3.34
N LYS A 58 9.48 2.85 4.04
CA LYS A 58 10.51 2.17 4.80
C LYS A 58 9.96 1.46 6.03
N ILE A 59 8.97 2.05 6.72
CA ILE A 59 8.32 1.45 7.88
C ILE A 59 7.64 0.14 7.47
N TYR A 60 6.98 0.08 6.31
CA TYR A 60 6.37 -1.15 5.79
C TYR A 60 7.42 -2.25 5.53
N LEU A 61 8.57 -1.89 4.93
CA LEU A 61 9.69 -2.81 4.74
C LEU A 61 10.24 -3.31 6.09
N ASP A 62 10.46 -2.41 7.05
CA ASP A 62 10.94 -2.73 8.39
C ASP A 62 9.97 -3.69 9.10
N ILE A 63 8.65 -3.43 9.06
CA ILE A 63 7.63 -4.31 9.64
C ILE A 63 7.75 -5.72 9.04
N GLY A 64 7.74 -5.84 7.72
CA GLY A 64 7.84 -7.14 7.06
C GLY A 64 9.13 -7.87 7.41
N PHE A 65 10.25 -7.18 7.41
CA PHE A 65 11.57 -7.75 7.66
C PHE A 65 11.76 -8.23 9.10
N TYR A 66 11.47 -7.38 10.08
CA TYR A 66 11.75 -7.70 11.48
C TYR A 66 10.71 -8.67 12.09
N HIS A 67 9.53 -8.76 11.49
CA HIS A 67 8.45 -9.63 11.95
C HIS A 67 8.19 -10.83 11.02
N ALA A 68 9.08 -11.11 10.05
CA ALA A 68 8.89 -12.12 8.99
C ALA A 68 8.55 -13.54 9.50
N LYS A 69 8.85 -13.85 10.76
CA LYS A 69 8.58 -15.16 11.39
C LYS A 69 7.34 -15.18 12.29
N GLU A 70 6.66 -14.05 12.42
CA GLU A 70 5.39 -13.95 13.14
C GLU A 70 4.22 -14.48 12.28
N ASP A 71 3.06 -14.62 12.91
CA ASP A 71 1.82 -14.94 12.18
C ASP A 71 1.52 -13.85 11.14
N PRO A 72 1.20 -14.22 9.89
CA PRO A 72 0.92 -13.25 8.83
C PRO A 72 -0.20 -12.25 9.16
N GLY A 73 -1.21 -12.67 9.94
CA GLY A 73 -2.28 -11.78 10.39
C GLY A 73 -1.76 -10.70 11.34
N LEU A 74 -0.80 -11.02 12.23
CA LEU A 74 -0.17 -10.03 13.11
C LEU A 74 0.68 -9.04 12.32
N ILE A 75 1.41 -9.52 11.30
CA ILE A 75 2.18 -8.65 10.40
C ILE A 75 1.21 -7.70 9.67
N PHE A 76 0.09 -8.21 9.17
CA PHE A 76 -0.93 -7.41 8.53
C PHE A 76 -1.48 -6.31 9.46
N GLU A 77 -1.82 -6.63 10.71
CA GLU A 77 -2.34 -5.62 11.66
C GLU A 77 -1.31 -4.52 11.95
N ARG A 78 -0.01 -4.85 12.00
CA ARG A 78 1.07 -3.85 12.10
C ARG A 78 1.13 -2.94 10.86
N LEU A 79 1.06 -3.54 9.66
CA LEU A 79 1.03 -2.80 8.39
C LEU A 79 -0.20 -1.90 8.32
N ARG A 80 -1.36 -2.40 8.74
CA ARG A 80 -2.63 -1.66 8.78
C ARG A 80 -2.55 -0.46 9.73
N ALA A 81 -2.01 -0.64 10.94
CA ALA A 81 -1.84 0.46 11.89
C ALA A 81 -0.98 1.58 11.31
N SER A 82 0.20 1.23 10.74
CA SER A 82 1.07 2.19 10.06
C SER A 82 0.42 2.79 8.81
N GLY A 83 -0.40 2.02 8.08
CA GLY A 83 -1.17 2.49 6.92
C GLY A 83 -2.19 3.56 7.28
N ILE A 84 -2.84 3.46 8.45
CA ILE A 84 -3.76 4.48 8.96
C ILE A 84 -3.01 5.79 9.26
N GLU A 85 -1.82 5.71 9.88
CA GLU A 85 -0.98 6.89 10.12
C GLU A 85 -0.53 7.55 8.79
N ALA A 86 -0.17 6.74 7.81
CA ALA A 86 0.17 7.21 6.46
C ALA A 86 -1.01 7.91 5.77
N GLU A 87 -2.23 7.36 5.88
CA GLU A 87 -3.45 8.01 5.38
C GLU A 87 -3.69 9.36 6.04
N GLN A 88 -3.50 9.47 7.36
CA GLN A 88 -3.63 10.73 8.08
C GLN A 88 -2.61 11.77 7.61
N ALA A 89 -1.35 11.37 7.38
CA ALA A 89 -0.33 12.24 6.81
C ALA A 89 -0.70 12.70 5.40
N MET A 90 -1.19 11.80 4.56
CA MET A 90 -1.69 12.10 3.22
C MET A 90 -2.85 13.12 3.28
N PHE A 91 -3.88 12.88 4.08
CA PHE A 91 -5.01 13.79 4.21
C PHE A 91 -4.60 15.17 4.74
N SER A 92 -3.64 15.21 5.67
CA SER A 92 -3.09 16.49 6.16
C SER A 92 -2.39 17.27 5.05
N ALA A 93 -1.58 16.60 4.22
CA ALA A 93 -0.87 17.24 3.11
C ALA A 93 -1.81 17.70 1.98
N THR A 94 -2.89 16.96 1.74
CA THR A 94 -3.85 17.20 0.65
C THR A 94 -5.08 18.00 1.07
N LYS A 95 -5.10 18.56 2.31
CA LYS A 95 -6.25 19.28 2.87
C LYS A 95 -7.54 18.46 2.88
N GLY A 96 -7.44 17.17 3.16
CA GLY A 96 -8.57 16.25 3.25
C GLY A 96 -8.95 15.55 1.95
N VAL A 97 -8.23 15.77 0.86
CA VAL A 97 -8.50 15.12 -0.43
C VAL A 97 -7.90 13.71 -0.47
N ASN A 98 -8.71 12.74 -0.86
CA ASN A 98 -8.28 11.34 -1.02
C ASN A 98 -7.62 11.14 -2.40
N THR A 99 -6.31 11.09 -2.45
CA THR A 99 -5.52 10.89 -3.67
C THR A 99 -5.00 9.45 -3.82
N HIS A 100 -4.31 8.95 -2.80
CA HIS A 100 -3.52 7.71 -2.86
C HIS A 100 -3.95 6.64 -1.83
N LYS A 101 -5.16 6.68 -1.27
CA LYS A 101 -5.60 5.72 -0.23
C LYS A 101 -5.48 4.27 -0.68
N GLY A 102 -6.01 3.93 -1.86
CA GLY A 102 -5.91 2.57 -2.41
C GLY A 102 -4.48 2.15 -2.72
N VAL A 103 -3.67 3.08 -3.23
CA VAL A 103 -2.25 2.85 -3.53
C VAL A 103 -1.45 2.66 -2.23
N ASN A 104 -1.72 3.44 -1.19
CA ASN A 104 -1.08 3.28 0.13
C ASN A 104 -1.31 1.88 0.69
N PHE A 105 -2.56 1.39 0.64
CA PHE A 105 -2.89 0.02 1.07
C PHE A 105 -2.10 -1.04 0.27
N SER A 106 -2.07 -0.91 -1.07
CA SER A 106 -1.36 -1.85 -1.93
C SER A 106 0.16 -1.83 -1.68
N LEU A 107 0.74 -0.63 -1.50
CA LEU A 107 2.16 -0.47 -1.21
C LEU A 107 2.52 -0.99 0.18
N ALA A 108 1.66 -0.81 1.20
CA ALA A 108 1.89 -1.37 2.53
C ALA A 108 2.03 -2.89 2.47
N LEU A 109 1.13 -3.57 1.74
CA LEU A 109 1.18 -5.02 1.55
C LEU A 109 2.41 -5.46 0.75
N LEU A 110 2.68 -4.79 -0.38
CA LEU A 110 3.78 -5.17 -1.26
C LEU A 110 5.15 -4.93 -0.60
N LEU A 111 5.34 -3.80 0.06
CA LEU A 111 6.59 -3.48 0.76
C LEU A 111 6.75 -4.34 2.02
N GLY A 112 5.67 -4.63 2.76
CA GLY A 112 5.68 -5.60 3.84
C GLY A 112 6.11 -6.99 3.38
N ALA A 113 5.51 -7.50 2.30
CA ALA A 113 5.90 -8.77 1.68
C ALA A 113 7.35 -8.75 1.17
N THR A 114 7.82 -7.62 0.62
CA THR A 114 9.22 -7.44 0.20
C THR A 114 10.16 -7.51 1.41
N GLY A 115 9.80 -6.89 2.53
CA GLY A 115 10.55 -7.01 3.78
C GLY A 115 10.65 -8.45 4.27
N MET A 116 9.53 -9.20 4.27
CA MET A 116 9.50 -10.62 4.62
C MET A 116 10.42 -11.44 3.70
N TYR A 117 10.33 -11.21 2.39
CA TYR A 117 11.18 -11.89 1.42
C TYR A 117 12.68 -11.64 1.67
N LEU A 118 13.07 -10.40 1.92
CA LEU A 118 14.46 -10.03 2.19
C LEU A 118 14.98 -10.62 3.50
N ALA A 119 14.14 -10.86 4.50
CA ALA A 119 14.53 -11.54 5.73
C ALA A 119 14.95 -13.00 5.49
N ASP A 120 14.38 -13.66 4.49
CA ASP A 120 14.73 -15.03 4.08
C ASP A 120 15.83 -15.07 3.00
N GLN A 121 16.23 -13.92 2.44
CA GLN A 121 17.22 -13.79 1.36
C GLN A 121 18.33 -12.79 1.73
N PRO A 122 19.11 -13.04 2.79
CA PRO A 122 20.09 -12.07 3.31
C PRO A 122 21.16 -11.68 2.28
N GLN A 123 21.46 -12.53 1.30
CA GLN A 123 22.40 -12.23 0.21
C GLN A 123 21.93 -11.06 -0.67
N LEU A 124 20.63 -10.80 -0.77
CA LEU A 124 20.11 -9.67 -1.54
C LEU A 124 20.33 -8.34 -0.83
N LEU A 125 20.58 -8.33 0.48
CA LEU A 125 20.87 -7.11 1.25
C LEU A 125 22.21 -6.48 0.89
N ASP A 126 23.13 -7.27 0.34
CA ASP A 126 24.48 -6.81 0.00
C ASP A 126 24.56 -6.24 -1.41
N HIS A 127 23.74 -6.75 -2.34
CA HIS A 127 23.85 -6.46 -3.77
C HIS A 127 22.50 -6.37 -4.49
N VAL A 128 21.48 -5.71 -3.91
CA VAL A 128 20.25 -5.50 -4.67
C VAL A 128 20.49 -4.50 -5.80
N THR A 129 20.83 -5.02 -6.97
CA THR A 129 20.86 -4.25 -8.22
C THR A 129 19.53 -4.32 -8.96
N ALA A 130 18.84 -5.46 -8.88
CA ALA A 130 17.50 -5.67 -9.41
C ALA A 130 16.91 -6.96 -8.80
N PHE A 131 15.60 -6.99 -8.58
CA PHE A 131 14.86 -8.23 -8.38
C PHE A 131 14.68 -8.94 -9.71
N THR A 132 14.80 -10.26 -9.72
CA THR A 132 14.43 -11.09 -10.87
C THR A 132 12.91 -11.21 -10.98
N GLU A 133 12.42 -11.80 -12.06
CA GLU A 133 11.01 -12.15 -12.20
C GLU A 133 10.57 -13.15 -11.12
N GLU A 134 11.43 -14.12 -10.79
CA GLU A 134 11.17 -15.11 -9.74
C GLU A 134 11.07 -14.46 -8.36
N ASP A 135 11.96 -13.53 -8.03
CA ASP A 135 11.88 -12.75 -6.78
C ASP A 135 10.56 -11.98 -6.71
N SER A 136 10.18 -11.33 -7.81
CA SER A 136 8.95 -10.54 -7.89
C SER A 136 7.69 -11.40 -7.70
N LEU A 137 7.66 -12.58 -8.31
CA LEU A 137 6.56 -13.54 -8.13
C LEU A 137 6.51 -14.08 -6.70
N ALA A 138 7.66 -14.38 -6.09
CA ALA A 138 7.73 -14.83 -4.70
C ALA A 138 7.21 -13.76 -3.73
N ILE A 139 7.59 -12.49 -3.92
CA ILE A 139 7.08 -11.36 -3.13
C ILE A 139 5.56 -11.25 -3.28
N CYS A 140 5.02 -11.31 -4.50
CA CYS A 140 3.58 -11.27 -4.73
C CYS A 140 2.83 -12.43 -4.05
N GLN A 141 3.44 -13.62 -3.98
CA GLN A 141 2.85 -14.77 -3.29
C GLN A 141 2.78 -14.57 -1.78
N LEU A 142 3.72 -13.84 -1.17
CA LEU A 142 3.71 -13.52 0.26
C LEU A 142 2.59 -12.56 0.66
N VAL A 143 2.00 -11.81 -0.28
CA VAL A 143 0.83 -10.96 -0.01
C VAL A 143 -0.42 -11.79 0.34
N LYS A 144 -0.57 -13.00 -0.22
CA LYS A 144 -1.76 -13.84 0.00
C LYS A 144 -1.98 -14.20 1.48
N PRO A 145 -1.00 -14.75 2.21
CA PRO A 145 -1.18 -15.06 3.63
C PRO A 145 -1.42 -13.81 4.48
N LEU A 146 -0.85 -12.64 4.12
CA LEU A 146 -1.11 -11.39 4.84
C LEU A 146 -2.59 -10.99 4.80
N THR A 147 -3.29 -11.27 3.70
CA THR A 147 -4.68 -10.84 3.46
C THR A 147 -5.71 -11.95 3.63
N ALA A 148 -5.29 -13.17 3.94
CA ALA A 148 -6.19 -14.34 3.96
C ALA A 148 -7.40 -14.16 4.90
N HIS A 149 -7.19 -13.59 6.09
CA HIS A 149 -8.24 -13.36 7.07
C HIS A 149 -9.23 -12.23 6.68
N LEU A 150 -8.87 -11.31 5.78
CA LEU A 150 -9.78 -10.25 5.34
C LEU A 150 -10.97 -10.82 4.59
N LEU A 151 -10.78 -11.89 3.83
CA LEU A 151 -11.87 -12.56 3.12
C LEU A 151 -12.85 -13.20 4.11
N GLU A 152 -12.37 -13.75 5.21
CA GLU A 152 -13.21 -14.38 6.24
C GLU A 152 -13.97 -13.35 7.08
N THR A 153 -13.33 -12.24 7.46
CA THR A 153 -13.95 -11.21 8.31
C THR A 153 -14.89 -10.29 7.54
N ASP A 154 -14.52 -9.84 6.35
CA ASP A 154 -15.31 -8.88 5.59
C ASP A 154 -16.45 -9.54 4.81
N PHE A 155 -16.25 -10.74 4.25
CA PHE A 155 -17.31 -11.48 3.57
C PHE A 155 -18.21 -12.25 4.53
N GLY A 156 -17.69 -12.77 5.64
CA GLY A 156 -18.51 -13.38 6.71
C GLY A 156 -19.48 -12.37 7.34
N SER A 157 -19.12 -11.10 7.45
CA SER A 157 -20.00 -10.04 7.94
C SER A 157 -21.07 -9.60 6.93
N LEU A 158 -20.84 -9.80 5.63
CA LEU A 158 -21.83 -9.51 4.58
C LEU A 158 -22.97 -10.55 4.53
N ASP A 159 -22.67 -11.81 4.79
CA ASP A 159 -23.71 -12.88 4.86
C ASP A 159 -24.60 -12.74 6.08
N LEU A 160 -24.08 -12.26 7.22
CA LEU A 160 -24.89 -12.00 8.42
C LEU A 160 -25.86 -10.81 8.23
N LYS A 161 -25.53 -9.82 7.39
CA LYS A 161 -26.45 -8.71 7.08
C LYS A 161 -27.56 -9.09 6.07
N LYS A 162 -27.36 -10.12 5.26
CA LYS A 162 -28.39 -10.63 4.34
C LYS A 162 -29.41 -11.56 5.01
N SER A 163 -29.14 -12.09 6.20
CA SER A 163 -30.01 -13.02 6.92
C SER A 163 -30.97 -12.38 7.94
N SER A 164 -31.01 -11.04 8.06
CA SER A 164 -32.05 -10.38 8.86
C SER A 164 -33.36 -10.36 8.09
N PRO A 165 -34.43 -11.03 8.57
CA PRO A 165 -35.71 -11.02 7.89
C PRO A 165 -36.28 -9.61 7.95
N MET A 166 -36.66 -9.09 6.76
CA MET A 166 -37.47 -7.89 6.64
C MET A 166 -38.79 -8.12 7.36
N VAL A 167 -38.96 -7.57 8.54
CA VAL A 167 -40.26 -7.46 9.19
C VAL A 167 -41.13 -6.59 8.28
N ARG A 168 -42.02 -7.23 7.51
CA ARG A 168 -43.10 -6.53 6.84
C ARG A 168 -44.03 -5.98 7.91
N SER A 169 -43.94 -4.71 8.18
CA SER A 169 -45.00 -3.95 8.86
C SER A 169 -46.15 -3.79 7.89
N SER A 170 -47.18 -4.59 8.11
CA SER A 170 -48.53 -4.35 7.57
C SER A 170 -49.18 -3.27 8.44
N PHE A 171 -49.46 -2.11 7.87
CA PHE A 171 -50.66 -1.29 8.08
C PHE A 171 -50.64 -0.13 7.09
#